data_9a97b0936d4eb17b3b6802c58d5a65f4
#
_entry.id   9a97b0936d4eb17b3b6802c58d5a65f4
#
_cell.length_a   1.000
_cell.length_b   1.000
_cell.length_c   1.000
_cell.angle_alpha   90.00
_cell.angle_beta   90.00
_cell.angle_gamma   90.00
#
_symmetry.space_group_name_H-M   'P 1'
#
loop_
_entity.id
_entity.type
_entity.pdbx_description
1 polymer ?
#
loop_
_entity_poly.entity_id
_entity_poly.type
_entity_poly.pdbx_seq_one_letter_code
_entity_poly.pdbx_strand_id
1 'polypeptide(L)'
;MIHILNNEFKSENTNEFISICKSNSGVMGARLRNAHYELGRILAENYKNHFSAQCCIVSFMRSAVPFSLGVADILDCPILFYDSNDSDFFCENEELLNDRQILFVDAVINSGKGMLEAIGKSKTSHQNVKIITNVLCDKAIEKFMNYDVFTVRVSQNSFKGANVLKQANDKGPDTGDRLFRTLFA
;
A
#
# COMPACT_ATOMS: atom_id res chain seq x y z
N MET A 1 5.55 -10.83 11.07
CA MET A 1 4.31 -10.62 11.90
C MET A 1 3.33 -9.75 11.14
N ILE A 2 1.99 -9.86 11.38
CA ILE A 2 0.99 -9.00 10.71
C ILE A 2 0.32 -8.12 11.75
N HIS A 3 0.49 -6.81 11.59
CA HIS A 3 -0.07 -5.76 12.41
C HIS A 3 -1.28 -5.15 11.69
N ILE A 4 -2.43 -5.07 12.35
CA ILE A 4 -3.68 -4.62 11.74
C ILE A 4 -4.20 -3.39 12.49
N LEU A 5 -4.04 -2.21 11.89
CA LEU A 5 -4.37 -0.92 12.50
C LEU A 5 -5.81 -0.90 13.05
N ASN A 6 -6.79 -1.32 12.24
CA ASN A 6 -8.19 -1.29 12.63
C ASN A 6 -8.55 -2.22 13.79
N ASN A 7 -7.70 -3.19 14.11
CA ASN A 7 -7.87 -4.08 15.26
C ASN A 7 -7.19 -3.52 16.51
N GLU A 8 -6.02 -2.92 16.34
CA GLU A 8 -5.15 -2.47 17.42
C GLU A 8 -5.47 -1.02 17.87
N PHE A 9 -5.83 -0.15 16.90
CA PHE A 9 -6.05 1.29 17.13
C PHE A 9 -7.36 1.77 16.50
N LYS A 10 -8.48 1.48 17.17
CA LYS A 10 -9.82 1.89 16.70
C LYS A 10 -10.06 3.38 16.97
N SER A 11 -10.40 4.14 15.91
CA SER A 11 -10.92 5.50 16.04
C SER A 11 -12.06 5.75 15.05
N GLU A 12 -12.94 6.72 15.36
CA GLU A 12 -14.03 7.11 14.45
C GLU A 12 -13.49 7.62 13.10
N ASN A 13 -12.47 8.47 13.13
CA ASN A 13 -11.84 9.01 11.92
C ASN A 13 -11.26 7.91 11.03
N THR A 14 -10.56 6.93 11.63
CA THR A 14 -10.03 5.78 10.89
C THR A 14 -11.16 5.00 10.21
N ASN A 15 -12.27 4.77 10.89
CA ASN A 15 -13.42 4.04 10.34
C ASN A 15 -14.08 4.81 9.19
N GLU A 16 -14.16 6.15 9.26
CA GLU A 16 -14.67 6.97 8.16
C GLU A 16 -13.79 6.81 6.91
N PHE A 17 -12.47 6.99 7.04
CA PHE A 17 -11.56 6.84 5.90
C PHE A 17 -11.57 5.43 5.32
N ILE A 18 -11.63 4.40 6.18
CA ILE A 18 -11.79 3.00 5.73
C ILE A 18 -13.07 2.85 4.90
N SER A 19 -14.18 3.45 5.34
CA SER A 19 -15.47 3.38 4.65
C SER A 19 -15.40 4.04 3.27
N ILE A 20 -14.72 5.17 3.14
CA ILE A 20 -14.46 5.85 1.87
C ILE A 20 -13.64 4.95 0.93
N CYS A 21 -12.65 4.24 1.45
CA CYS A 21 -11.76 3.40 0.64
C CYS A 21 -12.39 2.08 0.16
N LYS A 22 -13.49 1.63 0.77
CA LYS A 22 -14.15 0.38 0.35
C LYS A 22 -14.56 0.41 -1.12
N SER A 23 -14.49 -0.74 -1.80
CA SER A 23 -14.82 -0.87 -3.21
C SER A 23 -16.29 -0.54 -3.53
N ASN A 24 -17.18 -0.66 -2.55
CA ASN A 24 -18.61 -0.37 -2.68
C ASN A 24 -19.00 1.06 -2.22
N SER A 25 -18.05 1.91 -1.87
CA SER A 25 -18.34 3.27 -1.42
C SER A 25 -18.78 4.21 -2.56
N GLY A 26 -18.45 3.87 -3.81
CA GLY A 26 -18.67 4.75 -4.96
C GLY A 26 -17.77 6.00 -4.99
N VAL A 27 -16.93 6.21 -3.98
CA VAL A 27 -16.08 7.40 -3.88
C VAL A 27 -14.87 7.28 -4.82
N MET A 28 -14.58 8.39 -5.51
CA MET A 28 -13.49 8.51 -6.50
C MET A 28 -12.77 9.85 -6.37
N GLY A 29 -11.59 9.95 -6.99
CA GLY A 29 -10.85 11.21 -7.15
C GLY A 29 -10.31 11.78 -5.85
N ALA A 30 -10.41 13.11 -5.68
CA ALA A 30 -9.75 13.84 -4.59
C ALA A 30 -10.13 13.32 -3.18
N ARG A 31 -11.42 13.05 -2.94
CA ARG A 31 -11.89 12.54 -1.64
C ARG A 31 -11.29 11.15 -1.32
N LEU A 32 -11.19 10.27 -2.34
CA LEU A 32 -10.58 8.96 -2.17
C LEU A 32 -9.06 9.07 -1.94
N ARG A 33 -8.37 9.95 -2.70
CA ARG A 33 -6.94 10.22 -2.49
C ARG A 33 -6.65 10.72 -1.09
N ASN A 34 -7.45 11.68 -0.61
CA ASN A 34 -7.30 12.19 0.76
C ASN A 34 -7.50 11.10 1.81
N ALA A 35 -8.50 10.24 1.66
CA ALA A 35 -8.71 9.13 2.59
C ALA A 35 -7.54 8.13 2.61
N HIS A 36 -6.95 7.83 1.45
CA HIS A 36 -5.74 7.00 1.39
C HIS A 36 -4.55 7.67 2.06
N TYR A 37 -4.33 8.96 1.80
CA TYR A 37 -3.26 9.75 2.41
C TYR A 37 -3.38 9.78 3.94
N GLU A 38 -4.56 10.10 4.48
CA GLU A 38 -4.79 10.14 5.92
C GLU A 38 -4.64 8.75 6.58
N LEU A 39 -5.08 7.68 5.94
CA LEU A 39 -4.84 6.33 6.44
C LEU A 39 -3.35 5.97 6.45
N GLY A 40 -2.57 6.46 5.49
CA GLY A 40 -1.12 6.30 5.48
C GLY A 40 -0.48 7.01 6.66
N ARG A 41 -0.87 8.25 6.93
CA ARG A 41 -0.41 9.02 8.10
C ARG A 41 -0.76 8.33 9.42
N ILE A 42 -2.02 7.94 9.59
CA ILE A 42 -2.50 7.27 10.81
C ILE A 42 -1.74 5.96 11.04
N LEU A 43 -1.53 5.15 10.00
CA LEU A 43 -0.77 3.91 10.12
C LEU A 43 0.67 4.18 10.54
N ALA A 44 1.36 5.09 9.86
CA ALA A 44 2.74 5.41 10.16
C ALA A 44 2.91 5.98 11.57
N GLU A 45 2.02 6.86 12.03
CA GLU A 45 2.06 7.44 13.37
C GLU A 45 1.92 6.37 14.46
N ASN A 46 1.02 5.41 14.28
CA ASN A 46 0.79 4.35 15.28
C ASN A 46 1.92 3.31 15.30
N TYR A 47 2.62 3.12 14.20
CA TYR A 47 3.66 2.09 14.09
C TYR A 47 5.07 2.64 13.87
N LYS A 48 5.30 3.95 13.98
CA LYS A 48 6.59 4.58 13.69
C LYS A 48 7.78 3.95 14.42
N ASN A 49 7.58 3.46 15.62
CA ASN A 49 8.63 2.80 16.41
C ASN A 49 9.08 1.43 15.85
N HIS A 50 8.36 0.87 14.88
CA HIS A 50 8.71 -0.35 14.16
C HIS A 50 9.57 -0.09 12.92
N PHE A 51 9.74 1.18 12.53
CA PHE A 51 10.50 1.58 11.35
C PHE A 51 11.83 2.22 11.75
N SER A 52 12.86 1.95 10.96
CA SER A 52 14.16 2.58 11.14
C SER A 52 14.10 4.09 10.80
N ALA A 53 14.85 4.90 11.52
CA ALA A 53 15.06 6.30 11.13
C ALA A 53 15.78 6.41 9.76
N GLN A 54 16.53 5.37 9.38
CA GLN A 54 17.13 5.25 8.05
C GLN A 54 16.31 4.29 7.20
N CYS A 55 15.10 4.69 6.83
CA CYS A 55 14.26 3.94 5.91
C CYS A 55 14.09 4.65 4.56
N CYS A 56 13.61 3.91 3.57
CA CYS A 56 13.22 4.42 2.26
C CYS A 56 11.94 3.71 1.81
N ILE A 57 10.98 4.46 1.30
CA ILE A 57 9.74 3.92 0.76
C ILE A 57 9.92 3.56 -0.71
N VAL A 58 9.51 2.34 -1.07
CA VAL A 58 9.30 1.89 -2.46
C VAL A 58 7.78 1.78 -2.67
N SER A 59 7.21 2.78 -3.33
CA SER A 59 5.78 2.94 -3.57
C SER A 59 5.37 2.31 -4.89
N PHE A 60 4.46 1.33 -4.86
CA PHE A 60 3.95 0.70 -6.08
C PHE A 60 3.05 1.65 -6.87
N MET A 61 3.51 1.99 -8.07
CA MET A 61 2.75 2.80 -9.00
C MET A 61 1.51 2.06 -9.48
N ARG A 62 0.43 2.75 -9.68
CA ARG A 62 0.10 4.15 -9.33
C ARG A 62 -0.77 4.24 -8.08
N SER A 63 -1.41 3.13 -7.69
CA SER A 63 -2.46 3.12 -6.66
C SER A 63 -1.93 3.43 -5.26
N ALA A 64 -0.68 3.07 -4.98
CA ALA A 64 -0.08 3.31 -3.67
C ALA A 64 0.25 4.79 -3.39
N VAL A 65 0.42 5.61 -4.42
CA VAL A 65 1.00 6.96 -4.29
C VAL A 65 0.36 7.81 -3.17
N PRO A 66 -0.97 8.00 -3.10
CA PRO A 66 -1.53 8.83 -2.03
C PRO A 66 -1.27 8.29 -0.62
N PHE A 67 -1.36 6.97 -0.46
CA PHE A 67 -1.12 6.30 0.81
C PHE A 67 0.35 6.39 1.23
N SER A 68 1.27 6.17 0.28
CA SER A 68 2.72 6.26 0.50
C SER A 68 3.17 7.66 0.89
N LEU A 69 2.59 8.70 0.28
CA LEU A 69 2.87 10.09 0.67
C LEU A 69 2.47 10.34 2.12
N GLY A 70 1.33 9.84 2.57
CA GLY A 70 0.94 9.95 3.97
C GLY A 70 1.89 9.24 4.93
N VAL A 71 2.42 8.07 4.54
CA VAL A 71 3.45 7.36 5.32
C VAL A 71 4.76 8.17 5.36
N ALA A 72 5.20 8.69 4.20
CA ALA A 72 6.43 9.45 4.07
C ALA A 72 6.41 10.73 4.91
N ASP A 73 5.28 11.44 4.97
CA ASP A 73 5.14 12.67 5.75
C ASP A 73 5.34 12.46 7.26
N ILE A 74 5.00 11.27 7.78
CA ILE A 74 5.18 10.95 9.19
C ILE A 74 6.60 10.45 9.48
N LEU A 75 7.17 9.69 8.55
CA LEU A 75 8.50 9.09 8.74
C LEU A 75 9.64 10.00 8.29
N ASP A 76 9.34 11.08 7.57
CA ASP A 76 10.32 12.03 6.99
C ASP A 76 11.44 11.31 6.24
N CYS A 77 11.06 10.41 5.31
CA CYS A 77 11.98 9.53 4.61
C CYS A 77 11.84 9.64 3.09
N PRO A 78 12.91 9.28 2.33
CA PRO A 78 12.86 9.22 0.87
C PRO A 78 11.76 8.30 0.37
N ILE A 79 11.15 8.66 -0.78
CA ILE A 79 10.18 7.87 -1.48
C ILE A 79 10.59 7.67 -2.94
N LEU A 80 10.61 6.42 -3.39
CA LEU A 80 10.82 6.01 -4.76
C LEU A 80 9.52 5.43 -5.32
N PHE A 81 9.20 5.75 -6.56
CA PHE A 81 7.99 5.28 -7.23
C PHE A 81 8.33 4.13 -8.17
N TYR A 82 7.92 2.91 -7.79
CA TYR A 82 8.23 1.67 -8.51
C TYR A 82 7.14 1.32 -9.52
N ASP A 83 7.54 1.20 -10.80
CA ASP A 83 6.74 0.56 -11.84
C ASP A 83 7.23 -0.88 -12.03
N SER A 84 6.32 -1.85 -12.02
CA SER A 84 6.66 -3.27 -12.21
C SER A 84 7.26 -3.60 -13.58
N ASN A 85 7.06 -2.73 -14.58
CA ASN A 85 7.64 -2.84 -15.93
C ASN A 85 9.08 -2.34 -15.99
N ASP A 86 9.54 -1.61 -14.99
CA ASP A 86 10.91 -1.14 -14.90
C ASP A 86 11.82 -2.25 -14.38
N SER A 87 12.63 -2.82 -15.25
CA SER A 87 13.56 -3.90 -14.92
C SER A 87 14.76 -3.44 -14.11
N ASP A 88 15.16 -2.20 -14.29
CA ASP A 88 16.43 -1.65 -13.81
C ASP A 88 16.27 -0.79 -12.55
N PHE A 89 15.03 -0.56 -12.12
CA PHE A 89 14.67 0.27 -10.98
C PHE A 89 15.56 0.07 -9.73
N PHE A 90 15.76 -1.16 -9.30
CA PHE A 90 16.56 -1.44 -8.10
C PHE A 90 18.06 -1.23 -8.33
N CYS A 91 18.55 -1.44 -9.55
CA CYS A 91 19.94 -1.18 -9.92
C CYS A 91 20.22 0.33 -9.98
N GLU A 92 19.32 1.08 -10.61
CA GLU A 92 19.45 2.54 -10.73
C GLU A 92 19.34 3.28 -9.38
N ASN A 93 18.64 2.69 -8.42
CA ASN A 93 18.43 3.27 -7.09
C ASN A 93 19.26 2.58 -5.99
N GLU A 94 20.24 1.77 -6.34
CA GLU A 94 21.04 0.96 -5.41
C GLU A 94 21.69 1.83 -4.33
N GLU A 95 22.30 2.95 -4.69
CA GLU A 95 22.99 3.86 -3.77
C GLU A 95 22.03 4.41 -2.69
N LEU A 96 20.80 4.74 -3.06
CA LEU A 96 19.79 5.23 -2.12
C LEU A 96 19.22 4.12 -1.24
N LEU A 97 19.12 2.90 -1.75
CA LEU A 97 18.52 1.77 -1.05
C LEU A 97 19.51 1.03 -0.13
N ASN A 98 20.81 1.12 -0.43
CA ASN A 98 21.86 0.50 0.40
C ASN A 98 21.82 1.02 1.83
N ASP A 99 22.03 0.10 2.78
CA ASP A 99 22.07 0.36 4.22
C ASP A 99 20.78 0.93 4.82
N ARG A 100 19.68 0.96 4.06
CA ARG A 100 18.37 1.40 4.54
C ARG A 100 17.41 0.24 4.77
N GLN A 101 16.50 0.44 5.70
CA GLN A 101 15.30 -0.38 5.77
C GLN A 101 14.37 -0.01 4.62
N ILE A 102 13.97 -0.98 3.81
CA ILE A 102 13.07 -0.74 2.67
C ILE A 102 11.62 -0.99 3.10
N LEU A 103 10.79 0.03 2.94
CA LEU A 103 9.36 -0.01 3.19
C LEU A 103 8.64 -0.15 1.86
N PHE A 104 8.24 -1.38 1.50
CA PHE A 104 7.43 -1.63 0.32
C PHE A 104 5.98 -1.26 0.58
N VAL A 105 5.44 -0.29 -0.15
CA VAL A 105 4.11 0.25 0.07
C VAL A 105 3.20 0.02 -1.13
N ASP A 106 2.06 -0.65 -0.90
CA ASP A 106 1.00 -0.81 -1.90
C ASP A 106 -0.37 -0.45 -1.30
N ALA A 107 -1.28 0.05 -2.12
CA ALA A 107 -2.65 0.35 -1.67
C ALA A 107 -3.43 -0.92 -1.35
N VAL A 108 -3.27 -1.98 -2.15
CA VAL A 108 -4.03 -3.23 -2.02
C VAL A 108 -3.18 -4.42 -2.42
N ILE A 109 -2.86 -5.27 -1.47
CA ILE A 109 -2.20 -6.54 -1.73
C ILE A 109 -3.26 -7.63 -1.88
N ASN A 110 -3.49 -8.08 -3.12
CA ASN A 110 -4.44 -9.15 -3.43
C ASN A 110 -3.80 -10.54 -3.35
N SER A 111 -3.00 -10.89 -4.36
CA SER A 111 -2.29 -12.19 -4.40
C SER A 111 -0.91 -12.15 -3.75
N GLY A 112 -0.35 -10.97 -3.57
CA GLY A 112 1.01 -10.76 -3.08
C GLY A 112 2.13 -11.07 -4.09
N LYS A 113 1.79 -11.54 -5.30
CA LYS A 113 2.80 -11.94 -6.29
C LYS A 113 3.74 -10.79 -6.66
N GLY A 114 3.20 -9.65 -7.09
CA GLY A 114 4.01 -8.49 -7.49
C GLY A 114 4.87 -7.94 -6.34
N MET A 115 4.35 -7.95 -5.11
CA MET A 115 5.09 -7.54 -3.92
C MET A 115 6.31 -8.45 -3.69
N LEU A 116 6.13 -9.76 -3.72
CA LEU A 116 7.22 -10.73 -3.52
C LEU A 116 8.25 -10.69 -4.67
N GLU A 117 7.81 -10.46 -5.90
CA GLU A 117 8.70 -10.27 -7.06
C GLU A 117 9.59 -9.02 -6.87
N ALA A 118 9.00 -7.89 -6.43
CA ALA A 118 9.76 -6.67 -6.19
C ALA A 118 10.76 -6.84 -5.03
N ILE A 119 10.35 -7.48 -3.94
CA ILE A 119 11.25 -7.81 -2.81
C ILE A 119 12.41 -8.70 -3.30
N GLY A 120 12.13 -9.71 -4.12
CA GLY A 120 13.17 -10.57 -4.68
C GLY A 120 14.16 -9.82 -5.57
N LYS A 121 13.68 -8.88 -6.39
CA LYS A 121 14.52 -8.02 -7.25
C LYS A 121 15.40 -7.07 -6.43
N SER A 122 14.94 -6.59 -5.28
CA SER A 122 15.71 -5.67 -4.43
C SER A 122 16.93 -6.32 -3.78
N LYS A 123 17.02 -7.64 -3.75
CA LYS A 123 18.09 -8.41 -3.09
C LYS A 123 18.32 -8.05 -1.62
N THR A 124 17.40 -7.33 -1.02
CA THR A 124 17.48 -6.89 0.37
C THR A 124 17.16 -8.04 1.32
N SER A 125 17.88 -8.14 2.43
CA SER A 125 17.60 -9.15 3.44
C SER A 125 16.20 -8.97 4.05
N HIS A 126 15.51 -10.06 4.37
CA HIS A 126 14.14 -10.01 4.93
C HIS A 126 14.03 -9.16 6.19
N GLN A 127 15.09 -9.07 6.99
CA GLN A 127 15.11 -8.29 8.23
C GLN A 127 15.01 -6.78 7.96
N ASN A 128 15.54 -6.33 6.82
CA ASN A 128 15.52 -4.94 6.39
C ASN A 128 14.31 -4.60 5.50
N VAL A 129 13.38 -5.53 5.33
CA VAL A 129 12.15 -5.32 4.56
C VAL A 129 10.96 -5.20 5.51
N LYS A 130 10.15 -4.16 5.32
CA LYS A 130 8.80 -4.05 5.89
C LYS A 130 7.79 -3.84 4.76
N ILE A 131 6.59 -4.33 4.97
CA ILE A 131 5.50 -4.21 4.00
C ILE A 131 4.40 -3.37 4.62
N ILE A 132 3.93 -2.36 3.90
CA ILE A 132 2.89 -1.44 4.35
C ILE A 132 1.77 -1.42 3.32
N THR A 133 0.53 -1.59 3.75
CA THR A 133 -0.61 -1.57 2.82
C THR A 133 -1.88 -1.06 3.47
N ASN A 134 -2.75 -0.43 2.68
CA ASN A 134 -4.09 -0.08 3.18
C ASN A 134 -4.97 -1.33 3.31
N VAL A 135 -4.89 -2.26 2.35
CA VAL A 135 -5.70 -3.49 2.37
C VAL A 135 -4.85 -4.71 2.06
N LEU A 136 -4.84 -5.66 2.98
CA LEU A 136 -4.28 -7.00 2.75
C LEU A 136 -5.41 -8.00 2.52
N CYS A 137 -5.37 -8.73 1.41
CA CYS A 137 -6.29 -9.84 1.20
C CYS A 137 -5.93 -11.01 2.15
N ASP A 138 -6.92 -11.62 2.80
CA ASP A 138 -6.73 -12.75 3.72
C ASP A 138 -5.96 -13.91 3.08
N LYS A 139 -6.24 -14.20 1.80
CA LYS A 139 -5.56 -15.26 1.02
C LYS A 139 -4.08 -14.98 0.76
N ALA A 140 -3.62 -13.75 0.94
CA ALA A 140 -2.21 -13.40 0.78
C ALA A 140 -1.40 -13.52 2.09
N ILE A 141 -2.06 -13.60 3.24
CA ILE A 141 -1.44 -13.61 4.57
C ILE A 141 -0.33 -14.65 4.68
N GLU A 142 -0.60 -15.89 4.29
CA GLU A 142 0.35 -17.00 4.40
C GLU A 142 1.67 -16.74 3.67
N LYS A 143 1.64 -15.98 2.57
CA LYS A 143 2.83 -15.66 1.77
C LYS A 143 3.77 -14.69 2.46
N PHE A 144 3.27 -13.95 3.44
CA PHE A 144 4.02 -12.91 4.14
C PHE A 144 4.38 -13.27 5.59
N MET A 145 4.26 -14.53 5.98
CA MET A 145 4.55 -14.98 7.35
C MET A 145 5.99 -14.70 7.81
N ASN A 146 6.92 -14.59 6.85
CA ASN A 146 8.34 -14.30 7.12
C ASN A 146 8.65 -12.77 7.11
N TYR A 147 7.65 -11.93 6.94
CA TYR A 147 7.82 -10.48 6.89
C TYR A 147 7.01 -9.80 8.00
N ASP A 148 7.42 -8.59 8.37
CA ASP A 148 6.56 -7.69 9.14
C ASP A 148 5.68 -6.90 8.17
N VAL A 149 4.39 -7.08 8.30
CA VAL A 149 3.37 -6.43 7.48
C VAL A 149 2.51 -5.52 8.34
N PHE A 150 2.41 -4.28 7.95
CA PHE A 150 1.55 -3.28 8.58
C PHE A 150 0.41 -2.95 7.62
N THR A 151 -0.81 -3.28 8.02
CA THR A 151 -2.00 -3.05 7.18
C THR A 151 -3.07 -2.28 7.94
N VAL A 152 -3.81 -1.43 7.23
CA VAL A 152 -4.96 -0.77 7.84
C VAL A 152 -6.05 -1.80 8.15
N ARG A 153 -6.32 -2.71 7.22
CA ARG A 153 -7.29 -3.78 7.41
C ARG A 153 -7.01 -5.03 6.57
N VAL A 154 -7.51 -6.15 7.02
CA VAL A 154 -7.61 -7.38 6.23
C VAL A 154 -8.97 -7.45 5.54
N SER A 155 -9.01 -7.97 4.32
CA SER A 155 -10.22 -8.12 3.51
C SER A 155 -10.35 -9.54 2.96
N GLN A 156 -11.55 -10.11 3.11
CA GLN A 156 -11.90 -11.42 2.50
C GLN A 156 -12.25 -11.31 1.01
N ASN A 157 -12.47 -10.09 0.51
CA ASN A 157 -12.75 -9.89 -0.90
C ASN A 157 -11.46 -9.99 -1.71
N SER A 158 -11.30 -11.09 -2.45
CA SER A 158 -10.41 -11.07 -3.60
C SER A 158 -10.95 -10.03 -4.57
N PHE A 159 -10.07 -9.12 -4.99
CA PHE A 159 -10.41 -7.97 -5.82
C PHE A 159 -11.25 -8.34 -7.05
N LYS A 160 -12.43 -7.75 -7.18
CA LYS A 160 -13.29 -7.81 -8.35
C LYS A 160 -13.61 -6.43 -8.93
N GLY A 161 -12.85 -5.41 -8.56
CA GLY A 161 -13.14 -4.00 -8.86
C GLY A 161 -14.26 -3.41 -8.00
N ALA A 162 -14.60 -2.15 -8.23
CA ALA A 162 -15.70 -1.49 -7.52
C ALA A 162 -17.06 -2.00 -8.03
N ASN A 163 -17.94 -2.40 -7.13
CA ASN A 163 -19.26 -2.91 -7.48
C ASN A 163 -20.22 -1.83 -8.01
N VAL A 164 -19.87 -0.56 -7.87
CA VAL A 164 -20.76 0.59 -8.12
C VAL A 164 -20.67 1.11 -9.55
N LEU A 165 -19.53 0.89 -10.21
CA LEU A 165 -19.29 1.27 -11.60
C LEU A 165 -18.72 0.06 -12.32
N LYS A 166 -19.48 -0.53 -13.27
CA LYS A 166 -19.02 -1.67 -14.03
C LYS A 166 -18.45 -1.20 -15.37
N GLN A 167 -17.25 -1.68 -15.69
CA GLN A 167 -16.70 -1.60 -17.04
C GLN A 167 -17.22 -2.76 -17.92
N ALA A 168 -16.95 -2.70 -19.22
CA ALA A 168 -17.12 -3.85 -20.09
C ALA A 168 -16.42 -5.08 -19.48
N ASN A 169 -17.11 -6.22 -19.43
CA ASN A 169 -16.69 -7.48 -18.78
C ASN A 169 -16.97 -7.62 -17.26
N ASP A 170 -17.96 -6.92 -16.72
CA ASP A 170 -18.39 -7.03 -15.32
C ASP A 170 -17.31 -6.72 -14.25
N LYS A 171 -16.16 -6.15 -14.66
CA LYS A 171 -15.14 -5.67 -13.73
C LYS A 171 -15.37 -4.19 -13.43
N GLY A 172 -15.42 -3.86 -12.16
CA GLY A 172 -15.39 -2.46 -11.75
C GLY A 172 -13.98 -1.87 -11.87
N PRO A 173 -13.87 -0.53 -11.75
CA PRO A 173 -12.59 0.16 -11.74
C PRO A 173 -11.68 -0.36 -10.64
N ASP A 174 -10.40 -0.46 -10.92
CA ASP A 174 -9.41 -0.76 -9.91
C ASP A 174 -9.20 0.43 -8.95
N THR A 175 -8.37 0.24 -7.95
CA THR A 175 -8.09 1.31 -6.98
C THR A 175 -7.40 2.49 -7.64
N GLY A 176 -6.46 2.26 -8.56
CA GLY A 176 -5.78 3.31 -9.32
C GLY A 176 -6.75 4.12 -10.18
N ASP A 177 -7.65 3.45 -10.90
CA ASP A 177 -8.67 4.12 -11.71
C ASP A 177 -9.60 5.00 -10.86
N ARG A 178 -10.00 4.51 -9.71
CA ARG A 178 -10.82 5.29 -8.77
C ARG A 178 -10.07 6.50 -8.21
N LEU A 179 -8.81 6.34 -7.82
CA LEU A 179 -7.97 7.40 -7.26
C LEU A 179 -7.74 8.52 -8.28
N PHE A 180 -7.44 8.16 -9.53
CA PHE A 180 -7.02 9.11 -10.55
C PHE A 180 -8.10 9.42 -11.59
N ARG A 181 -9.30 8.83 -11.46
CA ARG A 181 -10.45 9.02 -12.36
C ARG A 181 -10.12 8.69 -13.82
N THR A 182 -9.33 7.65 -14.05
CA THR A 182 -8.85 7.28 -15.40
C THR A 182 -9.81 6.38 -16.17
N LEU A 183 -10.98 6.10 -15.62
CA LEU A 183 -12.04 5.30 -16.25
C LEU A 183 -12.68 5.92 -17.49
N PHE A 184 -12.52 7.22 -17.65
CA PHE A 184 -13.21 8.02 -18.66
C PHE A 184 -12.21 8.72 -19.61
N ALA A 185 -10.97 8.25 -19.63
CA ALA A 185 -9.95 8.73 -20.54
C ALA A 185 -9.86 7.87 -21.78
#